data_6fb90f4578dc5d5b71083f8bd2fa3039
#
_entry.id   6fb90f4578dc5d5b71083f8bd2fa3039
#
_cell.length_a   1.000
_cell.length_b   1.000
_cell.length_c   1.000
_cell.angle_alpha   90.00
_cell.angle_beta   90.00
_cell.angle_gamma   90.00
#
_symmetry.space_group_name_H-M   'P 1'
#
loop_
_entity.id
_entity.type
_entity.pdbx_description
1 polymer ?
#
loop_
_entity_poly.entity_id
_entity_poly.type
_entity_poly.pdbx_seq_one_letter_code
_entity_poly.pdbx_strand_id
1 'polypeptide(L)'
;MSDRILVPMDDSEHAGDALRYALETHPTATVTVLHVVGAPSMLMGEAVGLTFEPDLDTAAAEHAAPVFERATAVAGEYDREVETAVGLGHPAREILDRAAAYDGVVIGAHGADFDRASRRFLVGNVAKTVSTRASVPVTIVR
;
A
#
# COMPACT_ATOMS: atom_id res chain seq x y z
N MET A 1 19.56 -7.05 14.06
CA MET A 1 19.16 -6.18 13.00
C MET A 1 17.77 -6.42 12.60
N SER A 2 16.95 -5.41 12.57
CA SER A 2 15.57 -5.59 12.20
C SER A 2 15.41 -5.52 10.69
N ASP A 3 14.59 -6.38 10.16
CA ASP A 3 14.24 -6.28 8.75
C ASP A 3 13.27 -5.13 8.55
N ARG A 4 13.22 -4.63 7.36
CA ARG A 4 12.28 -3.59 6.98
C ARG A 4 11.35 -4.15 5.92
N ILE A 5 10.08 -4.16 6.19
CA ILE A 5 9.06 -4.73 5.31
C ILE A 5 8.12 -3.63 4.84
N LEU A 6 7.90 -3.58 3.54
CA LEU A 6 6.98 -2.63 2.93
C LEU A 6 5.66 -3.32 2.64
N VAL A 7 4.56 -2.74 3.10
CA VAL A 7 3.23 -3.28 2.88
C VAL A 7 2.38 -2.23 2.17
N PRO A 8 2.26 -2.32 0.85
CA PRO A 8 1.34 -1.44 0.14
C PRO A 8 -0.10 -1.76 0.51
N MET A 9 -0.87 -0.74 0.82
CA MET A 9 -2.29 -0.91 1.14
C MET A 9 -3.13 0.07 0.37
N ASP A 10 -4.26 -0.41 -0.14
CA ASP A 10 -5.28 0.45 -0.69
C ASP A 10 -6.50 0.37 0.24
N ASP A 11 -7.64 0.87 -0.21
CA ASP A 11 -8.84 0.87 0.60
C ASP A 11 -9.68 -0.39 0.40
N SER A 12 -9.08 -1.48 -0.06
CA SER A 12 -9.81 -2.72 -0.28
C SER A 12 -9.96 -3.52 1.01
N GLU A 13 -10.93 -4.42 1.01
CA GLU A 13 -11.14 -5.31 2.15
C GLU A 13 -9.95 -6.20 2.42
N HIS A 14 -9.19 -6.52 1.39
CA HIS A 14 -8.09 -7.45 1.52
C HIS A 14 -6.76 -6.81 1.90
N ALA A 15 -6.71 -5.49 1.90
CA ALA A 15 -5.46 -4.82 2.24
C ALA A 15 -5.01 -5.16 3.66
N GLY A 16 -5.95 -5.25 4.58
CA GLY A 16 -5.63 -5.60 5.96
C GLY A 16 -5.03 -7.00 6.09
N ASP A 17 -5.40 -7.91 5.21
CA ASP A 17 -4.89 -9.29 5.27
C ASP A 17 -3.39 -9.34 5.00
N ALA A 18 -2.92 -8.55 4.05
CA ALA A 18 -1.49 -8.49 3.77
C ALA A 18 -0.73 -7.94 4.97
N LEU A 19 -1.27 -6.91 5.61
CA LEU A 19 -0.65 -6.34 6.79
C LEU A 19 -0.61 -7.36 7.93
N ARG A 20 -1.70 -8.07 8.17
CA ARG A 20 -1.73 -9.11 9.21
C ARG A 20 -0.67 -10.17 8.94
N TYR A 21 -0.57 -10.61 7.70
CA TYR A 21 0.43 -11.59 7.33
C TYR A 21 1.84 -11.08 7.63
N ALA A 22 2.12 -9.83 7.27
CA ALA A 22 3.43 -9.25 7.50
C ALA A 22 3.76 -9.18 8.99
N LEU A 23 2.79 -8.76 9.80
CA LEU A 23 3.00 -8.64 11.23
C LEU A 23 3.21 -10.00 11.90
N GLU A 24 2.50 -11.02 11.44
CA GLU A 24 2.64 -12.37 11.99
C GLU A 24 3.95 -13.04 11.55
N THR A 25 4.33 -12.83 10.31
CA THR A 25 5.47 -13.53 9.74
C THR A 25 6.79 -12.83 10.05
N HIS A 26 6.75 -11.54 10.30
CA HIS A 26 7.94 -10.76 10.58
C HIS A 26 7.80 -10.05 11.93
N PRO A 27 7.81 -10.80 13.03
CA PRO A 27 7.49 -10.24 14.34
C PRO A 27 8.47 -9.20 14.86
N THR A 28 9.67 -9.14 14.31
CA THR A 28 10.67 -8.17 14.77
C THR A 28 10.99 -7.12 13.71
N ALA A 29 10.30 -7.15 12.57
CA ALA A 29 10.57 -6.21 11.50
C ALA A 29 9.94 -4.85 11.77
N THR A 30 10.51 -3.81 11.17
CA THR A 30 9.85 -2.53 11.07
C THR A 30 8.96 -2.61 9.83
N VAL A 31 7.66 -2.47 10.04
CA VAL A 31 6.69 -2.55 8.94
C VAL A 31 6.25 -1.15 8.56
N THR A 32 6.36 -0.83 7.29
CA THR A 32 5.90 0.45 6.75
C THR A 32 4.72 0.21 5.82
N VAL A 33 3.62 0.87 6.09
CA VAL A 33 2.44 0.82 5.23
C VAL A 33 2.53 1.96 4.24
N LEU A 34 2.46 1.63 2.96
CA LEU A 34 2.51 2.62 1.89
C LEU A 34 1.15 2.69 1.21
N HIS A 35 0.60 3.88 1.13
CA HIS A 35 -0.59 4.11 0.32
C HIS A 35 -0.21 5.04 -0.83
N VAL A 36 -0.53 4.63 -2.04
CA VAL A 36 -0.25 5.43 -3.23
C VAL A 36 -1.53 6.08 -3.71
N VAL A 37 -1.54 7.39 -3.73
CA VAL A 37 -2.66 8.14 -4.26
C VAL A 37 -2.46 8.27 -5.75
N GLY A 38 -3.52 8.05 -6.48
CA GLY A 38 -3.45 8.02 -7.94
C GLY A 38 -2.86 9.26 -8.57
N ALA A 39 -2.76 9.24 -9.88
CA ALA A 39 -2.11 10.31 -10.61
C ALA A 39 -2.67 11.68 -10.25
N PRO A 40 -1.86 12.72 -10.32
CA PRO A 40 -2.32 14.07 -10.01
C PRO A 40 -3.60 14.47 -10.72
N SER A 41 -3.85 13.92 -11.90
CA SER A 41 -5.08 14.20 -12.62
C SER A 41 -6.34 13.80 -11.85
N MET A 42 -6.25 12.79 -11.01
CA MET A 42 -7.40 12.38 -10.20
C MET A 42 -7.67 13.40 -9.11
N LEU A 43 -6.62 13.87 -8.47
CA LEU A 43 -6.77 14.89 -7.44
C LEU A 43 -7.22 16.22 -8.07
N MET A 44 -6.72 16.51 -9.24
CA MET A 44 -7.11 17.72 -9.95
C MET A 44 -8.58 17.69 -10.34
N GLY A 45 -9.08 16.53 -10.71
CA GLY A 45 -10.48 16.40 -11.04
C GLY A 45 -11.39 16.75 -9.87
N GLU A 46 -10.98 16.34 -8.67
CA GLU A 46 -11.75 16.66 -7.49
C GLU A 46 -11.61 18.11 -7.09
N ALA A 47 -10.49 18.70 -7.38
CA ALA A 47 -10.20 20.04 -6.96
C ALA A 47 -10.35 21.06 -8.05
N VAL A 48 -11.06 20.72 -9.08
CA VAL A 48 -11.15 21.55 -10.22
C VAL A 48 -11.58 22.96 -9.89
N GLY A 49 -12.31 23.14 -8.94
CA GLY A 49 -12.68 24.46 -8.58
C GLY A 49 -11.67 25.21 -7.75
N LEU A 50 -10.67 24.55 -7.31
CA LEU A 50 -9.80 25.09 -6.41
C LEU A 50 -8.60 25.53 -7.01
N THR A 51 -8.60 25.93 -7.94
CA THR A 51 -7.54 26.31 -8.64
C THR A 51 -6.33 26.61 -8.03
N PHE A 52 -6.18 26.66 -6.88
CA PHE A 52 -5.03 27.06 -6.52
C PHE A 52 -4.52 26.28 -5.62
N GLU A 53 -4.11 25.82 -5.32
CA GLU A 53 -3.55 25.31 -4.49
C GLU A 53 -3.46 24.41 -4.15
N PRO A 54 -3.28 23.79 -4.37
CA PRO A 54 -3.29 22.85 -3.69
C PRO A 54 -2.13 22.34 -3.29
N ASP A 55 -1.99 22.16 -2.21
CA ASP A 55 -1.06 21.40 -1.54
C ASP A 55 -1.37 19.97 -1.87
N LEU A 56 -0.73 19.41 -2.85
CA LEU A 56 -0.94 18.02 -3.22
C LEU A 56 -0.55 17.09 -2.10
N ASP A 57 0.44 17.45 -1.30
CA ASP A 57 0.83 16.62 -0.16
C ASP A 57 -0.28 16.55 0.87
N THR A 58 -0.94 17.66 1.13
CA THR A 58 -2.05 17.67 2.08
C THR A 58 -3.23 16.87 1.53
N ALA A 59 -3.55 17.03 0.27
CA ALA A 59 -4.65 16.29 -0.35
C ALA A 59 -4.35 14.80 -0.34
N ALA A 60 -3.13 14.41 -0.63
CA ALA A 60 -2.72 13.00 -0.61
C ALA A 60 -2.80 12.44 0.80
N ALA A 61 -2.38 13.19 1.80
CA ALA A 61 -2.46 12.75 3.18
C ALA A 61 -3.91 12.55 3.61
N GLU A 62 -4.81 13.42 3.18
CA GLU A 62 -6.22 13.26 3.50
C GLU A 62 -6.80 12.01 2.84
N HIS A 63 -6.40 11.71 1.63
CA HIS A 63 -6.83 10.50 0.94
C HIS A 63 -6.32 9.25 1.66
N ALA A 64 -5.12 9.31 2.19
CA ALA A 64 -4.49 8.16 2.83
C ALA A 64 -4.99 7.93 4.26
N ALA A 65 -5.55 8.94 4.89
CA ALA A 65 -5.93 8.84 6.31
C ALA A 65 -6.80 7.63 6.65
N PRO A 66 -7.86 7.31 5.90
CA PRO A 66 -8.67 6.13 6.24
C PRO A 66 -7.88 4.83 6.15
N VAL A 67 -6.97 4.73 5.19
CA VAL A 67 -6.14 3.54 5.04
C VAL A 67 -5.20 3.41 6.22
N PHE A 68 -4.59 4.50 6.65
CA PHE A 68 -3.66 4.47 7.78
C PHE A 68 -4.38 4.23 9.10
N GLU A 69 -5.61 4.70 9.25
CA GLU A 69 -6.40 4.40 10.44
C GLU A 69 -6.67 2.91 10.51
N ARG A 70 -7.02 2.29 9.39
CA ARG A 70 -7.22 0.84 9.34
C ARG A 70 -5.94 0.09 9.64
N ALA A 71 -4.82 0.55 9.08
CA ALA A 71 -3.52 -0.08 9.32
C ALA A 71 -3.14 -0.01 10.79
N THR A 72 -3.35 1.13 11.42
CA THR A 72 -3.06 1.32 12.84
C THR A 72 -3.91 0.37 13.70
N ALA A 73 -5.18 0.22 13.34
CA ALA A 73 -6.07 -0.68 14.06
C ALA A 73 -5.62 -2.14 13.92
N VAL A 74 -5.22 -2.54 12.72
CA VAL A 74 -4.72 -3.91 12.50
C VAL A 74 -3.43 -4.13 13.31
N ALA A 75 -2.51 -3.18 13.27
CA ALA A 75 -1.25 -3.30 14.01
C ALA A 75 -1.51 -3.41 15.51
N GLY A 76 -2.51 -2.68 16.00
CA GLY A 76 -2.90 -2.75 17.41
C GLY A 76 -3.36 -4.14 17.85
N GLU A 77 -3.92 -4.93 16.93
CA GLU A 77 -4.31 -6.31 17.24
C GLU A 77 -3.10 -7.17 17.62
N TYR A 78 -1.91 -6.75 17.21
CA TYR A 78 -0.67 -7.47 17.46
C TYR A 78 0.25 -6.73 18.43
N ASP A 79 -0.26 -5.70 19.07
CA ASP A 79 0.52 -4.84 19.97
C ASP A 79 1.73 -4.26 19.23
N ARG A 80 1.54 -3.88 17.99
CA ARG A 80 2.61 -3.37 17.14
C ARG A 80 2.26 -1.98 16.61
N GLU A 81 3.30 -1.24 16.27
CA GLU A 81 3.14 0.04 15.59
C GLU A 81 3.69 -0.10 14.19
N VAL A 82 3.15 0.64 13.25
CA VAL A 82 3.63 0.63 11.87
C VAL A 82 4.00 2.04 11.47
N GLU A 83 4.97 2.15 10.57
CA GLU A 83 5.28 3.42 9.94
C GLU A 83 4.35 3.59 8.75
N THR A 84 4.09 4.81 8.35
CA THR A 84 3.22 5.10 7.22
C THR A 84 3.93 5.99 6.22
N ALA A 85 3.63 5.80 4.95
CA ALA A 85 4.19 6.60 3.88
C ALA A 85 3.15 6.79 2.78
N VAL A 86 3.14 7.96 2.18
CA VAL A 86 2.24 8.29 1.09
C VAL A 86 3.05 8.46 -0.18
N GLY A 87 2.63 7.80 -1.25
CA GLY A 87 3.21 8.02 -2.57
C GLY A 87 2.19 8.67 -3.49
N LEU A 88 2.66 9.39 -4.48
CA LEU A 88 1.81 9.99 -5.50
C LEU A 88 2.17 9.42 -6.85
N GLY A 89 1.18 9.04 -7.61
CA GLY A 89 1.40 8.61 -8.97
C GLY A 89 0.91 7.20 -9.25
N HIS A 90 1.69 6.45 -10.02
CA HIS A 90 1.32 5.12 -10.43
C HIS A 90 1.68 4.11 -9.34
N PRO A 91 0.72 3.34 -8.84
CA PRO A 91 0.97 2.45 -7.70
C PRO A 91 2.16 1.50 -7.88
N ALA A 92 2.21 0.77 -8.97
CA ALA A 92 3.29 -0.20 -9.15
C ALA A 92 4.65 0.50 -9.19
N ARG A 93 4.73 1.64 -9.86
CA ARG A 93 5.99 2.37 -9.95
C ARG A 93 6.45 2.89 -8.59
N GLU A 94 5.54 3.47 -7.81
CA GLU A 94 5.87 3.98 -6.50
C GLU A 94 6.33 2.86 -5.57
N ILE A 95 5.67 1.72 -5.63
CA ILE A 95 6.05 0.58 -4.82
C ILE A 95 7.46 0.11 -5.21
N LEU A 96 7.70 -0.03 -6.52
CA LEU A 96 9.00 -0.51 -7.00
C LEU A 96 10.14 0.45 -6.64
N ASP A 97 9.89 1.75 -6.78
CA ASP A 97 10.90 2.74 -6.45
C ASP A 97 11.27 2.72 -4.97
N ARG A 98 10.32 2.41 -4.11
CA ARG A 98 10.57 2.39 -2.67
C ARG A 98 11.09 1.05 -2.19
N ALA A 99 10.75 -0.04 -2.88
CA ALA A 99 11.06 -1.39 -2.45
C ALA A 99 12.56 -1.63 -2.24
N ALA A 100 13.38 -0.96 -3.01
CA ALA A 100 14.84 -1.14 -2.91
C ALA A 100 15.40 -0.77 -1.51
N ALA A 101 14.68 0.06 -0.76
CA ALA A 101 15.09 0.46 0.58
C ALA A 101 14.62 -0.52 1.67
N TYR A 102 13.91 -1.57 1.27
CA TYR A 102 13.33 -2.53 2.20
C TYR A 102 13.90 -3.91 1.95
N ASP A 103 13.69 -4.81 2.90
CA ASP A 103 14.18 -6.19 2.77
C ASP A 103 13.15 -7.08 2.09
N GLY A 104 11.92 -6.65 2.02
CA GLY A 104 10.87 -7.38 1.34
C GLY A 104 9.59 -6.57 1.23
N VAL A 105 8.69 -7.06 0.38
CA VAL A 105 7.36 -6.45 0.17
C VAL A 105 6.32 -7.51 0.44
N VAL A 106 5.28 -7.18 1.18
CA VAL A 106 4.13 -8.06 1.38
C VAL A 106 2.92 -7.30 0.83
N ILE A 107 2.27 -7.86 -0.17
CA ILE A 107 1.21 -7.17 -0.90
C ILE A 107 0.01 -8.09 -1.08
N GLY A 108 -1.18 -7.52 -1.03
CA GLY A 108 -2.39 -8.28 -1.30
C GLY A 108 -2.49 -8.63 -2.78
N ALA A 109 -3.07 -9.77 -3.08
CA ALA A 109 -3.20 -10.23 -4.47
C ALA A 109 -4.14 -9.35 -5.28
N HIS A 110 -5.12 -8.72 -4.64
CA HIS A 110 -6.18 -7.98 -5.31
C HIS A 110 -6.37 -6.62 -4.69
N GLY A 111 -6.62 -5.62 -5.52
CA GLY A 111 -6.95 -4.29 -5.07
C GLY A 111 -8.45 -4.05 -5.02
N ALA A 112 -8.82 -2.81 -4.75
CA ALA A 112 -10.21 -2.43 -4.57
C ALA A 112 -11.07 -2.65 -5.81
N ASP A 113 -10.48 -2.52 -7.00
CA ASP A 113 -11.22 -2.62 -8.24
C ASP A 113 -11.30 -4.04 -8.79
N PHE A 114 -10.81 -5.01 -8.07
CA PHE A 114 -10.75 -6.35 -8.60
C PHE A 114 -12.10 -7.04 -8.57
N ASP A 115 -12.49 -7.65 -9.69
CA ASP A 115 -13.75 -8.34 -9.82
C ASP A 115 -13.77 -9.57 -8.91
N ARG A 116 -14.81 -9.67 -8.11
CA ARG A 116 -14.97 -10.78 -7.18
C ARG A 116 -14.94 -12.14 -7.88
N ALA A 117 -15.51 -12.24 -9.07
CA ALA A 117 -15.55 -13.49 -9.80
C ALA A 117 -14.17 -13.98 -10.21
N SER A 118 -13.22 -13.06 -10.43
CA SER A 118 -11.89 -13.42 -10.86
C SER A 118 -10.93 -13.66 -9.70
N ARG A 119 -11.36 -13.36 -8.49
CA ARG A 119 -10.48 -13.31 -7.33
C ARG A 119 -9.74 -14.61 -7.06
N ARG A 120 -10.32 -15.73 -7.38
CA ARG A 120 -9.73 -17.02 -7.06
C ARG A 120 -8.54 -17.38 -7.93
N PHE A 121 -8.53 -16.88 -9.14
CA PHE A 121 -7.61 -17.39 -10.14
C PHE A 121 -6.60 -16.37 -10.64
N LEU A 122 -6.83 -15.11 -10.40
CA LEU A 122 -5.99 -14.05 -10.95
C LEU A 122 -5.35 -13.23 -9.85
N VAL A 123 -4.12 -12.83 -10.10
CA VAL A 123 -3.43 -11.86 -9.26
C VAL A 123 -3.61 -10.52 -9.93
N GLY A 124 -3.92 -9.49 -9.16
CA GLY A 124 -4.13 -8.15 -9.69
C GLY A 124 -2.90 -7.58 -10.37
N ASN A 125 -3.10 -6.59 -11.22
CA ASN A 125 -2.03 -6.04 -12.03
C ASN A 125 -0.89 -5.42 -11.22
N VAL A 126 -1.21 -4.74 -10.13
CA VAL A 126 -0.17 -4.11 -9.31
C VAL A 126 0.69 -5.17 -8.65
N ALA A 127 0.07 -6.18 -8.04
CA ALA A 127 0.81 -7.26 -7.39
C ALA A 127 1.66 -8.03 -8.39
N LYS A 128 1.11 -8.28 -9.58
CA LYS A 128 1.84 -8.99 -10.61
C LYS A 128 3.06 -8.20 -11.08
N THR A 129 2.89 -6.92 -11.33
CA THR A 129 3.99 -6.08 -11.77
C THR A 129 5.07 -5.96 -10.70
N VAL A 130 4.67 -5.76 -9.47
CA VAL A 130 5.61 -5.63 -8.36
C VAL A 130 6.38 -6.94 -8.18
N SER A 131 5.69 -8.09 -8.20
CA SER A 131 6.36 -9.37 -8.01
C SER A 131 7.34 -9.71 -9.13
N THR A 132 7.06 -9.23 -10.33
CA THR A 132 7.91 -9.52 -11.48
C THR A 132 9.15 -8.61 -11.52
N ARG A 133 9.02 -7.39 -11.06
CA ARG A 133 10.07 -6.38 -11.24
C ARG A 133 10.83 -5.97 -9.99
N ALA A 134 10.36 -6.34 -8.81
CA ALA A 134 11.02 -5.90 -7.58
C ALA A 134 12.42 -6.50 -7.45
N SER A 135 13.31 -5.72 -6.83
CA SER A 135 14.66 -6.18 -6.57
C SER A 135 14.77 -6.91 -5.23
N VAL A 136 13.69 -7.00 -4.49
CA VAL A 136 13.63 -7.68 -3.19
C VAL A 136 12.53 -8.73 -3.22
N PRO A 137 12.52 -9.69 -2.29
CA PRO A 137 11.46 -10.69 -2.25
C PRO A 137 10.08 -10.05 -2.09
N VAL A 138 9.09 -10.63 -2.77
CA VAL A 138 7.70 -10.15 -2.70
C VAL A 138 6.82 -11.33 -2.31
N THR A 139 6.05 -11.15 -1.27
CA THR A 139 5.07 -12.14 -0.85
C THR A 139 3.70 -11.61 -1.24
N ILE A 140 2.94 -12.42 -1.96
CA ILE A 140 1.58 -12.05 -2.37
C ILE A 140 0.61 -12.80 -1.49
N VAL A 141 -0.24 -12.06 -0.80
CA VAL A 141 -1.22 -12.63 0.13
C VAL A 141 -2.58 -12.68 -0.55
N ARG A 142 -3.12 -13.86 -0.63
CA ARG A 142 -4.41 -14.09 -1.26
C ARG A 142 -5.55 -14.07 -0.25
#